data_4ee023257e01cfdbe41de65bc53f2e2b
#
_entry.id   4ee023257e01cfdbe41de65bc53f2e2b
#
_cell.length_a   1.000
_cell.length_b   1.000
_cell.length_c   1.000
_cell.angle_alpha   90.00
_cell.angle_beta   90.00
_cell.angle_gamma   90.00
#
_symmetry.space_group_name_H-M   'P 1'
#
loop_
_entity.id
_entity.type
_entity.pdbx_description
1 polymer ?
#
loop_
_entity_poly.entity_id
_entity_poly.type
_entity_poly.pdbx_seq_one_letter_code
_entity_poly.pdbx_strand_id
1 'polypeptide(L)'
;MPAATAPRVIIEPGQGEDPRLDGLVELVRDTTGRGPLLAASAAESAALARQILVVSRQDPADGGAGEGAGAPAAPAVLVLRRGAAGAETPAGSAGSGPGPVVVADLEDCLGPGGAGRLLGLLLSAQHPPLGRIVAVTGARGGIGATTVLLLLARALAAQGRRVAVVDADPAGGLGLHLGHGLEPGLCWDDLYAAETVFRPERLTDALPTWLGVPVLSGQGRGGPDAAARLEPVLRALACGHDIVLLDLPRPWPAPAGARVLLVTGLDLRSALAAQILAPRLAAQSGRPVELVVRRVGEDLDEAELAALTDCEILGRVPTDRSVRQRDARGDDITRGRGSARRAVRLLAERVLAGLDDEEPDAAGNPAPPAARTPAPTGAPAAAGAGSAPPAARTARPRVATGVPA
;
A
#
# COMPACT_ATOMS: atom_id res chain seq x y z
N MET A 1 18.46 7.33 -13.87
CA MET A 1 17.04 7.70 -14.09
C MET A 1 17.03 9.07 -14.76
N PRO A 2 16.24 9.32 -15.82
CA PRO A 2 16.07 10.66 -16.33
C PRO A 2 15.47 11.52 -15.23
N ALA A 3 15.96 12.77 -15.08
CA ALA A 3 15.45 13.70 -14.10
C ALA A 3 13.94 13.89 -14.36
N ALA A 4 13.11 13.57 -13.37
CA ALA A 4 11.67 13.75 -13.48
C ALA A 4 11.36 15.23 -13.74
N THR A 5 10.64 15.52 -14.80
CA THR A 5 10.26 16.89 -15.13
C THR A 5 9.26 17.37 -14.07
N ALA A 6 9.55 18.51 -13.44
CA ALA A 6 8.67 19.05 -12.41
C ALA A 6 7.24 19.26 -12.95
N PRO A 7 6.18 18.88 -12.19
CA PRO A 7 4.80 19.00 -12.62
C PRO A 7 4.42 20.47 -12.82
N ARG A 8 3.50 20.70 -13.73
CA ARG A 8 2.89 22.01 -13.92
C ARG A 8 1.63 22.09 -13.08
N VAL A 9 1.50 23.14 -12.31
CA VAL A 9 0.33 23.35 -11.45
C VAL A 9 -0.55 24.44 -12.03
N ILE A 10 -1.85 24.16 -12.13
CA ILE A 10 -2.88 25.12 -12.52
C ILE A 10 -3.82 25.27 -11.34
N ILE A 11 -4.10 26.50 -10.91
CA ILE A 11 -5.01 26.80 -9.81
C ILE A 11 -6.22 27.56 -10.38
N GLU A 12 -7.42 27.10 -10.04
CA GLU A 12 -8.69 27.80 -10.25
C GLU A 12 -9.14 28.43 -8.91
N PRO A 13 -8.76 29.67 -8.61
CA PRO A 13 -9.00 30.26 -7.29
C PRO A 13 -10.48 30.53 -6.99
N GLY A 14 -11.33 30.57 -8.01
CA GLY A 14 -12.72 30.99 -7.87
C GLY A 14 -12.87 32.52 -7.85
N GLN A 15 -14.06 33.02 -7.45
CA GLN A 15 -14.31 34.46 -7.35
C GLN A 15 -13.92 34.95 -5.95
N GLY A 16 -13.12 36.01 -5.89
CA GLY A 16 -12.66 36.65 -4.66
C GLY A 16 -11.18 36.42 -4.32
N GLU A 17 -10.62 37.30 -3.50
CA GLU A 17 -9.27 37.17 -2.96
C GLU A 17 -9.31 36.22 -1.75
N ASP A 18 -8.51 35.14 -1.79
CA ASP A 18 -8.35 34.21 -0.66
C ASP A 18 -6.88 34.31 -0.18
N PRO A 19 -6.63 34.92 1.00
CA PRO A 19 -5.26 35.11 1.50
C PRO A 19 -4.49 33.81 1.73
N ARG A 20 -5.19 32.66 1.82
CA ARG A 20 -4.56 31.34 1.96
C ARG A 20 -3.86 30.88 0.67
N LEU A 21 -4.24 31.46 -0.49
CA LEU A 21 -3.64 31.13 -1.78
C LEU A 21 -2.17 31.55 -1.88
N ASP A 22 -1.78 32.63 -1.23
CA ASP A 22 -0.40 33.11 -1.29
C ASP A 22 0.59 32.09 -0.75
N GLY A 23 0.29 31.49 0.41
CA GLY A 23 1.10 30.42 0.98
C GLY A 23 1.14 29.17 0.12
N LEU A 24 0.03 28.84 -0.55
CA LEU A 24 -0.05 27.70 -1.47
C LEU A 24 0.77 27.97 -2.75
N VAL A 25 0.72 29.17 -3.29
CA VAL A 25 1.53 29.60 -4.46
C VAL A 25 3.03 29.54 -4.15
N GLU A 26 3.44 29.99 -2.94
CA GLU A 26 4.82 29.87 -2.49
C GLU A 26 5.26 28.42 -2.37
N LEU A 27 4.46 27.57 -1.73
CA LEU A 27 4.77 26.15 -1.58
C LEU A 27 4.91 25.44 -2.95
N VAL A 28 4.03 25.76 -3.92
CA VAL A 28 4.16 25.24 -5.29
C VAL A 28 5.49 25.69 -5.91
N ARG A 29 5.84 26.97 -5.76
CA ARG A 29 7.08 27.54 -6.33
C ARG A 29 8.31 26.87 -5.72
N ASP A 30 8.33 26.70 -4.40
CA ASP A 30 9.46 26.09 -3.68
C ASP A 30 9.63 24.61 -4.03
N THR A 31 8.51 23.91 -4.25
CA THR A 31 8.53 22.47 -4.53
C THR A 31 8.86 22.18 -5.99
N THR A 32 8.32 22.96 -6.94
CA THR A 32 8.44 22.69 -8.38
C THR A 32 9.49 23.53 -9.07
N GLY A 33 10.04 24.55 -8.40
CA GLY A 33 10.90 25.58 -8.99
C GLY A 33 10.16 26.56 -9.91
N ARG A 34 8.82 26.47 -10.00
CA ARG A 34 7.98 27.29 -10.89
C ARG A 34 6.69 27.71 -10.20
N GLY A 35 6.24 28.94 -10.44
CA GLY A 35 4.94 29.39 -9.96
C GLY A 35 3.79 28.62 -10.66
N PRO A 36 2.61 28.48 -10.00
CA PRO A 36 1.43 27.93 -10.64
C PRO A 36 0.89 28.90 -11.70
N LEU A 37 0.12 28.35 -12.65
CA LEU A 37 -0.71 29.12 -13.57
C LEU A 37 -2.07 29.33 -12.94
N LEU A 38 -2.60 30.55 -13.02
CA LEU A 38 -3.95 30.84 -12.55
C LEU A 38 -4.92 30.78 -13.72
N ALA A 39 -6.04 30.08 -13.55
CA ALA A 39 -7.09 29.96 -14.55
C ALA A 39 -8.42 30.50 -13.99
N ALA A 40 -9.10 31.36 -14.73
CA ALA A 40 -10.37 31.94 -14.29
C ALA A 40 -11.55 30.97 -14.39
N SER A 41 -11.39 29.85 -15.12
CA SER A 41 -12.45 28.86 -15.32
C SER A 41 -11.93 27.47 -15.64
N ALA A 42 -12.77 26.46 -15.46
CA ALA A 42 -12.47 25.08 -15.81
C ALA A 42 -12.16 24.90 -17.33
N ALA A 43 -12.76 25.69 -18.20
CA ALA A 43 -12.48 25.67 -19.62
C ALA A 43 -11.06 26.19 -19.93
N GLU A 44 -10.64 27.25 -19.24
CA GLU A 44 -9.29 27.81 -19.35
C GLU A 44 -8.24 26.84 -18.78
N SER A 45 -8.49 26.25 -17.61
CA SER A 45 -7.62 25.19 -17.04
C SER A 45 -7.42 24.03 -18.00
N ALA A 46 -8.49 23.55 -18.63
CA ALA A 46 -8.42 22.47 -19.60
C ALA A 46 -7.64 22.89 -20.87
N ALA A 47 -7.75 24.14 -21.29
CA ALA A 47 -6.99 24.69 -22.42
C ALA A 47 -5.50 24.79 -22.09
N LEU A 48 -5.16 25.33 -20.91
CA LEU A 48 -3.79 25.42 -20.41
C LEU A 48 -3.14 24.04 -20.24
N ALA A 49 -3.86 23.08 -19.68
CA ALA A 49 -3.38 21.71 -19.52
C ALA A 49 -3.06 21.09 -20.88
N ARG A 50 -3.97 21.20 -21.87
CA ARG A 50 -3.72 20.73 -23.24
C ARG A 50 -2.50 21.43 -23.88
N GLN A 51 -2.36 22.74 -23.70
CA GLN A 51 -1.25 23.49 -24.26
C GLN A 51 0.09 23.05 -23.67
N ILE A 52 0.17 22.85 -22.35
CA ILE A 52 1.37 22.34 -21.66
C ILE A 52 1.76 20.96 -22.22
N LEU A 53 0.77 20.08 -22.40
CA LEU A 53 0.99 18.73 -22.89
C LEU A 53 1.42 18.69 -24.36
N VAL A 54 0.95 19.64 -25.20
CA VAL A 54 1.34 19.77 -26.61
C VAL A 54 2.75 20.32 -26.76
N VAL A 55 3.10 21.38 -25.99
CA VAL A 55 4.43 21.98 -26.02
C VAL A 55 5.49 20.98 -25.58
N SER A 56 5.20 20.18 -24.55
CA SER A 56 6.14 19.13 -24.09
C SER A 56 6.40 18.02 -25.11
N ARG A 57 5.57 17.90 -26.16
CA ARG A 57 5.80 16.96 -27.28
C ARG A 57 6.69 17.54 -28.39
N GLN A 58 6.74 18.86 -28.50
CA GLN A 58 7.42 19.55 -29.61
C GLN A 58 8.87 19.89 -29.32
N ASP A 59 9.30 19.85 -28.04
CA ASP A 59 10.68 20.10 -27.62
C ASP A 59 11.40 18.79 -27.19
N PRO A 60 11.83 17.95 -28.13
CA PRO A 60 12.83 16.92 -27.84
C PRO A 60 14.25 17.48 -27.96
N ALA A 61 14.40 18.81 -27.93
CA ALA A 61 15.68 19.47 -28.20
C ALA A 61 16.50 19.63 -26.93
N ASP A 62 17.56 18.92 -26.90
CA ASP A 62 18.91 19.05 -26.39
C ASP A 62 19.37 17.77 -25.67
N GLY A 63 19.67 16.78 -26.46
CA GLY A 63 20.33 15.59 -25.92
C GLY A 63 20.59 14.55 -27.01
N GLY A 64 21.79 14.56 -27.51
CA GLY A 64 22.38 13.69 -28.53
C GLY A 64 21.82 12.28 -28.68
N ALA A 65 21.67 11.88 -29.90
CA ALA A 65 21.29 10.56 -30.35
C ALA A 65 22.07 9.45 -29.62
N GLY A 66 21.38 8.82 -28.64
CA GLY A 66 21.74 7.55 -28.05
C GLY A 66 20.49 6.67 -28.21
N GLU A 67 20.53 5.74 -29.15
CA GLU A 67 19.50 4.71 -29.32
C GLU A 67 19.43 3.88 -28.03
N GLY A 68 18.29 3.99 -27.29
CA GLY A 68 18.03 3.16 -26.12
C GLY A 68 17.52 3.86 -24.86
N ALA A 69 17.53 5.20 -24.78
CA ALA A 69 16.93 5.92 -23.66
C ALA A 69 15.47 6.24 -23.99
N GLY A 70 14.52 5.69 -23.22
CA GLY A 70 13.10 6.04 -23.33
C GLY A 70 12.92 7.55 -23.30
N ALA A 71 12.08 8.09 -24.17
CA ALA A 71 11.78 9.52 -24.24
C ALA A 71 11.39 10.02 -22.84
N PRO A 72 11.81 11.25 -22.43
CA PRO A 72 11.42 11.82 -21.14
C PRO A 72 9.90 11.86 -21.07
N ALA A 73 9.35 11.30 -19.98
CA ALA A 73 7.92 11.31 -19.75
C ALA A 73 7.42 12.76 -19.73
N ALA A 74 6.33 13.04 -20.45
CA ALA A 74 5.73 14.36 -20.45
C ALA A 74 5.40 14.80 -19.01
N PRO A 75 5.56 16.08 -18.65
CA PRO A 75 5.29 16.55 -17.30
C PRO A 75 3.83 16.32 -16.93
N ALA A 76 3.56 15.85 -15.74
CA ALA A 76 2.23 15.77 -15.20
C ALA A 76 1.65 17.18 -14.98
N VAL A 77 0.34 17.33 -15.13
CA VAL A 77 -0.38 18.58 -14.86
C VAL A 77 -1.29 18.35 -13.65
N LEU A 78 -1.09 19.13 -12.59
CA LEU A 78 -1.96 19.16 -11.43
C LEU A 78 -2.92 20.35 -11.53
N VAL A 79 -4.21 20.11 -11.51
CA VAL A 79 -5.25 21.14 -11.50
C VAL A 79 -5.89 21.17 -10.12
N LEU A 80 -5.81 22.29 -9.42
CA LEU A 80 -6.48 22.54 -8.15
C LEU A 80 -7.70 23.43 -8.38
N ARG A 81 -8.89 22.93 -8.14
CA ARG A 81 -10.15 23.66 -8.27
C ARG A 81 -11.07 23.45 -7.08
N ARG A 82 -11.94 24.43 -6.79
CA ARG A 82 -12.95 24.30 -5.73
C ARG A 82 -14.07 23.35 -6.12
N GLY A 83 -14.48 22.48 -5.18
CA GLY A 83 -15.60 21.56 -5.36
C GLY A 83 -15.31 20.37 -6.30
N ALA A 84 -14.05 20.01 -6.49
CA ALA A 84 -13.70 18.76 -7.13
C ALA A 84 -14.03 17.60 -6.18
N ALA A 85 -15.00 16.77 -6.53
CA ALA A 85 -15.34 15.57 -5.77
C ALA A 85 -14.25 14.50 -5.98
N GLY A 86 -13.25 14.50 -5.11
CA GLY A 86 -12.12 13.55 -5.20
C GLY A 86 -11.09 13.94 -6.27
N ALA A 87 -9.93 13.28 -6.26
CA ALA A 87 -8.96 13.41 -7.35
C ALA A 87 -9.45 12.60 -8.54
N GLU A 88 -10.07 13.25 -9.52
CA GLU A 88 -10.48 12.62 -10.76
C GLU A 88 -9.34 12.68 -11.78
N THR A 89 -8.87 11.54 -12.23
CA THR A 89 -8.12 11.44 -13.48
C THR A 89 -9.18 11.35 -14.60
N PRO A 90 -9.24 12.29 -15.54
CA PRO A 90 -10.21 12.18 -16.63
C PRO A 90 -9.93 10.88 -17.40
N ALA A 91 -10.93 10.00 -17.43
CA ALA A 91 -10.93 8.78 -18.22
C ALA A 91 -10.78 9.13 -19.71
N GLY A 92 -9.68 8.75 -20.31
CA GLY A 92 -9.49 8.85 -21.76
C GLY A 92 -8.07 9.18 -22.18
N SER A 93 -7.14 8.26 -22.01
CA SER A 93 -5.99 8.09 -22.91
C SER A 93 -5.22 6.81 -22.58
N ALA A 94 -5.82 5.65 -22.85
CA ALA A 94 -5.04 4.45 -23.12
C ALA A 94 -4.34 4.67 -24.48
N GLY A 95 -3.02 4.74 -24.46
CA GLY A 95 -2.18 4.85 -25.67
C GLY A 95 -1.32 6.10 -25.66
N SER A 96 0.01 5.91 -25.69
CA SER A 96 1.12 6.87 -26.00
C SER A 96 0.78 8.38 -26.00
N GLY A 97 0.02 8.83 -25.03
CA GLY A 97 -0.51 10.18 -24.86
C GLY A 97 0.27 11.03 -23.86
N PRO A 98 -0.09 12.32 -23.74
CA PRO A 98 0.55 13.26 -22.83
C PRO A 98 0.44 12.80 -21.37
N GLY A 99 1.37 13.25 -20.51
CA GLY A 99 1.43 12.91 -19.09
C GLY A 99 0.09 13.08 -18.36
N PRO A 100 -0.11 12.43 -17.19
CA PRO A 100 -1.38 12.41 -16.49
C PRO A 100 -1.80 13.82 -16.06
N VAL A 101 -3.07 14.15 -16.23
CA VAL A 101 -3.71 15.31 -15.63
C VAL A 101 -4.38 14.86 -14.34
N VAL A 102 -3.96 15.39 -13.22
CA VAL A 102 -4.56 15.11 -11.90
C VAL A 102 -5.38 16.32 -11.49
N VAL A 103 -6.66 16.12 -11.16
CA VAL A 103 -7.54 17.17 -10.65
C VAL A 103 -7.78 16.91 -9.17
N ALA A 104 -7.59 17.91 -8.32
CA ALA A 104 -7.80 17.81 -6.89
C ALA A 104 -8.57 19.01 -6.33
N ASP A 105 -9.21 18.84 -5.16
CA ASP A 105 -9.93 19.95 -4.53
C ASP A 105 -8.96 20.93 -3.90
N LEU A 106 -9.12 22.21 -4.27
CA LEU A 106 -8.33 23.30 -3.75
C LEU A 106 -8.55 23.51 -2.24
N GLU A 107 -9.78 23.35 -1.74
CA GLU A 107 -10.10 23.51 -0.32
C GLU A 107 -9.35 22.48 0.55
N ASP A 108 -9.17 21.28 0.05
CA ASP A 108 -8.40 20.23 0.72
C ASP A 108 -6.93 20.63 0.89
N CYS A 109 -6.39 21.42 -0.03
CA CYS A 109 -5.02 21.95 0.02
C CYS A 109 -4.89 23.25 0.84
N LEU A 110 -5.99 23.97 1.05
CA LEU A 110 -6.04 25.21 1.84
C LEU A 110 -6.39 24.96 3.32
N GLY A 111 -6.93 23.78 3.65
CA GLY A 111 -7.34 23.39 5.00
C GLY A 111 -6.16 22.97 5.91
N PRO A 112 -6.45 22.62 7.17
CA PRO A 112 -5.46 22.06 8.09
C PRO A 112 -4.78 20.81 7.48
N GLY A 113 -3.45 20.77 7.45
CA GLY A 113 -2.69 19.70 6.81
C GLY A 113 -2.63 19.78 5.27
N GLY A 114 -3.22 20.81 4.66
CA GLY A 114 -3.29 20.98 3.21
C GLY A 114 -1.93 21.07 2.52
N ALA A 115 -0.92 21.65 3.19
CA ALA A 115 0.44 21.68 2.68
C ALA A 115 1.01 20.26 2.47
N GLY A 116 0.81 19.35 3.41
CA GLY A 116 1.21 17.94 3.27
C GLY A 116 0.47 17.26 2.12
N ARG A 117 -0.84 17.53 1.98
CA ARG A 117 -1.65 16.99 0.87
C ARG A 117 -1.18 17.50 -0.48
N LEU A 118 -0.94 18.80 -0.62
CA LEU A 118 -0.39 19.39 -1.84
C LEU A 118 0.97 18.78 -2.19
N LEU A 119 1.87 18.67 -1.20
CA LEU A 119 3.17 18.05 -1.40
C LEU A 119 3.05 16.60 -1.88
N GLY A 120 2.10 15.83 -1.31
CA GLY A 120 1.78 14.48 -1.74
C GLY A 120 1.33 14.39 -3.19
N LEU A 121 0.44 15.30 -3.60
CA LEU A 121 -0.03 15.40 -5.00
C LEU A 121 1.11 15.78 -5.95
N LEU A 122 1.95 16.73 -5.57
CA LEU A 122 3.10 17.16 -6.37
C LEU A 122 4.13 16.03 -6.53
N LEU A 123 4.45 15.32 -5.47
CA LEU A 123 5.37 14.19 -5.53
C LEU A 123 4.79 13.03 -6.33
N SER A 124 3.50 12.72 -6.19
CA SER A 124 2.83 11.70 -7.00
C SER A 124 2.78 12.07 -8.48
N ALA A 125 2.68 13.36 -8.79
CA ALA A 125 2.74 13.85 -10.16
C ALA A 125 4.17 13.82 -10.74
N GLN A 126 5.19 14.07 -9.92
CA GLN A 126 6.61 13.94 -10.31
C GLN A 126 7.04 12.49 -10.48
N HIS A 127 6.57 11.64 -9.59
CA HIS A 127 6.91 10.24 -9.49
C HIS A 127 5.61 9.43 -9.43
N PRO A 128 4.95 9.16 -10.57
CA PRO A 128 3.73 8.36 -10.56
C PRO A 128 4.04 6.98 -9.98
N PRO A 129 3.20 6.45 -9.07
CA PRO A 129 3.37 5.13 -8.52
C PRO A 129 3.08 4.08 -9.60
N LEU A 130 4.11 3.70 -10.35
CA LEU A 130 4.02 2.68 -11.40
C LEU A 130 4.15 1.26 -10.84
N GLY A 131 4.71 1.15 -9.63
CA GLY A 131 4.90 -0.12 -8.95
C GLY A 131 3.59 -0.70 -8.43
N ARG A 132 3.49 -2.02 -8.51
CA ARG A 132 2.32 -2.77 -8.04
C ARG A 132 2.49 -3.18 -6.59
N ILE A 133 1.44 -3.04 -5.80
CA ILE A 133 1.40 -3.54 -4.41
C ILE A 133 0.87 -4.96 -4.43
N VAL A 134 1.64 -5.90 -3.88
CA VAL A 134 1.25 -7.29 -3.69
C VAL A 134 1.23 -7.59 -2.19
N ALA A 135 0.03 -7.66 -1.63
CA ALA A 135 -0.17 -7.99 -0.22
C ALA A 135 -0.22 -9.51 -0.03
N VAL A 136 0.57 -10.02 0.90
CA VAL A 136 0.58 -11.43 1.26
C VAL A 136 0.06 -11.56 2.68
N THR A 137 -0.96 -12.37 2.88
CA THR A 137 -1.54 -12.62 4.20
C THR A 137 -1.85 -14.10 4.39
N GLY A 138 -2.02 -14.54 5.64
CA GLY A 138 -2.31 -15.94 5.94
C GLY A 138 -3.76 -16.16 6.37
N ALA A 139 -4.41 -17.22 5.91
CA ALA A 139 -5.73 -17.61 6.40
C ALA A 139 -5.73 -17.86 7.90
N ARG A 140 -4.60 -18.37 8.44
CA ARG A 140 -4.39 -18.54 9.88
C ARG A 140 -2.94 -18.25 10.30
N GLY A 141 -2.72 -18.08 11.60
CA GLY A 141 -1.37 -17.89 12.16
C GLY A 141 -0.48 -19.10 11.89
N GLY A 142 0.80 -18.86 11.62
CA GLY A 142 1.79 -19.91 11.40
C GLY A 142 1.65 -20.70 10.09
N ILE A 143 0.77 -20.30 9.16
CA ILE A 143 0.65 -20.95 7.85
C ILE A 143 1.87 -20.68 6.93
N GLY A 144 2.68 -19.68 7.26
CA GLY A 144 3.91 -19.34 6.56
C GLY A 144 3.73 -18.27 5.47
N ALA A 145 2.83 -17.30 5.68
CA ALA A 145 2.65 -16.16 4.79
C ALA A 145 3.95 -15.35 4.63
N THR A 146 4.57 -14.94 5.74
CA THR A 146 5.87 -14.26 5.78
C THR A 146 6.97 -15.05 5.05
N THR A 147 7.00 -16.38 5.24
CA THR A 147 7.95 -17.25 4.52
C THR A 147 7.74 -17.20 3.01
N VAL A 148 6.49 -17.26 2.56
CA VAL A 148 6.13 -17.15 1.13
C VAL A 148 6.53 -15.79 0.61
N LEU A 149 6.22 -14.72 1.33
CA LEU A 149 6.56 -13.34 0.96
C LEU A 149 8.07 -13.16 0.76
N LEU A 150 8.90 -13.59 1.71
CA LEU A 150 10.35 -13.43 1.62
C LEU A 150 10.98 -14.27 0.49
N LEU A 151 10.48 -15.51 0.30
CA LEU A 151 10.90 -16.34 -0.84
C LEU A 151 10.48 -15.69 -2.17
N LEU A 152 9.29 -15.08 -2.23
CA LEU A 152 8.79 -14.36 -3.40
C LEU A 152 9.62 -13.12 -3.70
N ALA A 153 9.94 -12.31 -2.67
CA ALA A 153 10.82 -11.14 -2.81
C ALA A 153 12.15 -11.52 -3.47
N ARG A 154 12.78 -12.57 -2.94
CA ARG A 154 14.04 -13.08 -3.51
C ARG A 154 13.88 -13.60 -4.93
N ALA A 155 12.79 -14.25 -5.27
CA ALA A 155 12.54 -14.79 -6.59
C ALA A 155 12.33 -13.70 -7.64
N LEU A 156 11.56 -12.65 -7.29
CA LEU A 156 11.29 -11.49 -8.13
C LEU A 156 12.55 -10.65 -8.35
N ALA A 157 13.33 -10.38 -7.28
CA ALA A 157 14.59 -9.67 -7.38
C ALA A 157 15.61 -10.43 -8.26
N ALA A 158 15.65 -11.78 -8.16
CA ALA A 158 16.50 -12.61 -9.01
C ALA A 158 16.09 -12.60 -10.50
N GLN A 159 14.87 -12.15 -10.82
CA GLN A 159 14.39 -11.93 -12.19
C GLN A 159 14.60 -10.48 -12.66
N GLY A 160 15.39 -9.69 -11.92
CA GLY A 160 15.76 -8.32 -12.27
C GLY A 160 14.68 -7.27 -11.96
N ARG A 161 13.60 -7.63 -11.23
CA ARG A 161 12.59 -6.65 -10.81
C ARG A 161 13.08 -5.84 -9.61
N ARG A 162 12.78 -4.55 -9.60
CA ARG A 162 13.02 -3.69 -8.44
C ARG A 162 11.92 -3.98 -7.42
N VAL A 163 12.29 -4.60 -6.32
CA VAL A 163 11.36 -5.06 -5.28
C VAL A 163 11.65 -4.30 -4.00
N ALA A 164 10.60 -3.88 -3.29
CA ALA A 164 10.67 -3.45 -1.90
C ALA A 164 9.78 -4.34 -1.02
N VAL A 165 10.13 -4.48 0.24
CA VAL A 165 9.38 -5.29 1.22
C VAL A 165 8.96 -4.42 2.39
N VAL A 166 7.68 -4.51 2.77
CA VAL A 166 7.10 -3.79 3.91
C VAL A 166 6.47 -4.80 4.86
N ASP A 167 6.92 -4.79 6.10
CA ASP A 167 6.33 -5.55 7.20
C ASP A 167 5.28 -4.70 7.91
N ALA A 168 4.03 -5.09 7.82
CA ALA A 168 2.93 -4.40 8.49
C ALA A 168 2.47 -5.12 9.77
N ASP A 169 3.08 -6.25 10.16
CA ASP A 169 2.68 -6.96 11.36
C ASP A 169 3.20 -6.24 12.62
N PRO A 170 2.30 -5.71 13.49
CA PRO A 170 2.71 -5.05 14.73
C PRO A 170 3.50 -5.96 15.69
N ALA A 171 3.33 -7.28 15.58
CA ALA A 171 4.08 -8.28 16.32
C ALA A 171 5.24 -8.87 15.51
N GLY A 172 5.41 -8.41 14.26
CA GLY A 172 6.38 -8.93 13.32
C GLY A 172 7.80 -8.42 13.57
N GLY A 173 8.67 -8.84 12.70
CA GLY A 173 10.08 -8.48 12.71
C GLY A 173 10.79 -9.31 11.66
N LEU A 174 10.69 -8.89 10.37
CA LEU A 174 11.30 -9.61 9.25
C LEU A 174 12.80 -9.83 9.44
N GLY A 175 13.48 -8.95 10.18
CA GLY A 175 14.88 -9.09 10.51
C GLY A 175 15.22 -10.43 11.18
N LEU A 176 14.31 -10.99 11.98
CA LEU A 176 14.49 -12.30 12.60
C LEU A 176 14.57 -13.44 11.60
N HIS A 177 13.90 -13.31 10.45
CA HIS A 177 13.88 -14.31 9.37
C HIS A 177 14.99 -14.11 8.35
N LEU A 178 15.59 -12.92 8.28
CA LEU A 178 16.64 -12.55 7.35
C LEU A 178 18.04 -12.71 7.94
N GLY A 179 18.14 -12.87 9.25
CA GLY A 179 19.39 -13.05 9.98
C GLY A 179 20.36 -11.87 9.76
N HIS A 180 21.65 -12.15 9.76
CA HIS A 180 22.70 -11.14 9.55
C HIS A 180 22.76 -10.57 8.11
N GLY A 181 21.82 -10.95 7.24
CA GLY A 181 21.81 -10.48 5.86
C GLY A 181 21.10 -9.12 5.68
N LEU A 182 20.50 -8.58 6.73
CA LEU A 182 19.86 -7.27 6.70
C LEU A 182 20.86 -6.18 7.13
N GLU A 183 21.15 -5.24 6.24
CA GLU A 183 22.00 -4.09 6.53
C GLU A 183 21.26 -3.10 7.45
N PRO A 184 21.97 -2.29 8.25
CA PRO A 184 21.34 -1.28 9.09
C PRO A 184 20.59 -0.21 8.29
N GLY A 185 19.50 0.32 8.82
CA GLY A 185 18.71 1.39 8.20
C GLY A 185 17.52 1.76 9.07
N LEU A 186 16.64 2.63 8.57
CA LEU A 186 15.46 3.10 9.28
C LEU A 186 14.43 1.97 9.45
N CYS A 187 13.77 1.95 10.60
CA CYS A 187 12.64 1.08 10.91
C CYS A 187 11.35 1.89 11.12
N TRP A 188 10.23 1.21 11.39
CA TRP A 188 8.96 1.89 11.64
C TRP A 188 8.99 2.90 12.78
N ASP A 189 9.79 2.64 13.83
CA ASP A 189 9.91 3.54 14.99
C ASP A 189 10.66 4.83 14.64
N ASP A 190 11.49 4.83 13.60
CA ASP A 190 12.26 6.00 13.14
C ASP A 190 11.43 6.90 12.22
N LEU A 191 10.33 6.38 11.64
CA LEU A 191 9.44 7.16 10.80
C LEU A 191 8.46 7.96 11.65
N TYR A 192 8.42 9.27 11.42
CA TYR A 192 7.51 10.13 12.15
C TYR A 192 6.04 9.75 11.90
N ALA A 193 5.28 9.51 12.98
CA ALA A 193 3.92 8.97 12.87
C ALA A 193 2.92 9.90 12.15
N ALA A 194 3.17 11.21 12.17
CA ALA A 194 2.35 12.20 11.47
C ALA A 194 2.83 12.50 10.05
N GLU A 195 3.90 11.82 9.58
CA GLU A 195 4.37 12.01 8.20
C GLU A 195 3.38 11.40 7.22
N THR A 196 2.83 12.25 6.38
CA THR A 196 1.84 11.85 5.37
C THR A 196 2.44 11.68 3.98
N VAL A 197 3.70 12.08 3.79
CA VAL A 197 4.38 12.08 2.50
C VAL A 197 5.87 11.81 2.67
N PHE A 198 6.37 10.83 1.94
CA PHE A 198 7.80 10.52 1.86
C PHE A 198 8.36 10.80 0.47
N ARG A 199 9.57 11.33 0.38
CA ARG A 199 10.30 11.39 -0.89
C ARG A 199 10.79 9.99 -1.25
N PRO A 200 10.40 9.45 -2.43
CA PRO A 200 10.66 8.06 -2.80
C PRO A 200 12.12 7.65 -2.67
N GLU A 201 13.03 8.44 -3.24
CA GLU A 201 14.45 8.14 -3.23
C GLU A 201 15.03 8.17 -1.81
N ARG A 202 14.72 9.20 -1.02
CA ARG A 202 15.22 9.34 0.34
C ARG A 202 14.71 8.21 1.26
N LEU A 203 13.44 7.82 1.10
CA LEU A 203 12.92 6.70 1.86
C LEU A 203 13.65 5.41 1.47
N THR A 204 13.76 5.12 0.17
CA THR A 204 14.45 3.93 -0.32
C THR A 204 15.89 3.83 0.18
N ASP A 205 16.66 4.93 0.06
CA ASP A 205 18.08 4.99 0.45
C ASP A 205 18.30 4.86 1.97
N ALA A 206 17.29 5.21 2.76
CA ALA A 206 17.36 5.15 4.21
C ALA A 206 16.96 3.79 4.79
N LEU A 207 16.28 2.93 4.01
CA LEU A 207 15.83 1.62 4.48
C LEU A 207 16.98 0.61 4.56
N PRO A 208 16.89 -0.34 5.52
CA PRO A 208 17.74 -1.52 5.53
C PRO A 208 17.66 -2.27 4.21
N THR A 209 18.77 -2.80 3.72
CA THR A 209 18.78 -3.61 2.51
C THR A 209 19.09 -5.07 2.80
N TRP A 210 18.39 -5.95 2.11
CA TRP A 210 18.62 -7.38 2.11
C TRP A 210 18.74 -7.86 0.68
N LEU A 211 19.95 -8.31 0.29
CA LEU A 211 20.26 -8.70 -1.08
C LEU A 211 19.94 -7.62 -2.14
N GLY A 212 20.10 -6.35 -1.77
CA GLY A 212 19.75 -5.21 -2.62
C GLY A 212 18.25 -4.87 -2.64
N VAL A 213 17.42 -5.55 -1.83
CA VAL A 213 16.00 -5.28 -1.66
C VAL A 213 15.83 -4.40 -0.41
N PRO A 214 15.28 -3.18 -0.50
CA PRO A 214 14.94 -2.38 0.68
C PRO A 214 13.80 -3.03 1.47
N VAL A 215 13.95 -3.06 2.79
CA VAL A 215 13.03 -3.71 3.71
C VAL A 215 12.64 -2.73 4.83
N LEU A 216 11.38 -2.38 4.94
CA LEU A 216 10.86 -1.66 6.10
C LEU A 216 10.21 -2.64 7.06
N SER A 217 10.76 -2.77 8.26
CA SER A 217 10.26 -3.62 9.34
C SER A 217 10.45 -2.95 10.69
N GLY A 218 9.90 -3.51 11.76
CA GLY A 218 10.14 -3.08 13.12
C GLY A 218 11.45 -3.64 13.68
N GLN A 219 12.11 -2.89 14.55
CA GLN A 219 13.25 -3.38 15.34
C GLN A 219 12.78 -3.82 16.73
N GLY A 220 12.39 -5.07 16.88
CA GLY A 220 12.04 -5.66 18.17
C GLY A 220 10.70 -5.20 18.78
N ARG A 221 10.01 -4.24 18.17
CA ARG A 221 8.67 -3.77 18.56
C ARG A 221 7.59 -4.05 17.53
N GLY A 222 7.95 -4.71 16.42
CA GLY A 222 7.03 -5.03 15.35
C GLY A 222 6.86 -3.93 14.29
N GLY A 223 5.80 -4.05 13.50
CA GLY A 223 5.44 -3.11 12.44
C GLY A 223 4.77 -1.84 12.95
N PRO A 224 4.07 -1.10 12.09
CA PRO A 224 3.41 0.14 12.46
C PRO A 224 2.23 -0.12 13.41
N ASP A 225 1.92 0.87 14.23
CA ASP A 225 0.83 0.82 15.21
C ASP A 225 -0.57 1.05 14.61
N ALA A 226 -0.64 1.59 13.39
CA ALA A 226 -1.89 1.88 12.69
C ALA A 226 -1.77 1.64 11.18
N ALA A 227 -2.83 1.07 10.58
CA ALA A 227 -2.89 0.81 9.13
C ALA A 227 -2.77 2.08 8.28
N ALA A 228 -3.19 3.24 8.81
CA ALA A 228 -3.08 4.53 8.12
C ALA A 228 -1.63 4.93 7.81
N ARG A 229 -0.65 4.41 8.55
CA ARG A 229 0.78 4.67 8.30
C ARG A 229 1.32 3.95 7.06
N LEU A 230 0.61 2.92 6.56
CA LEU A 230 1.05 2.14 5.40
C LEU A 230 0.98 2.93 4.10
N GLU A 231 -0.12 3.64 3.86
CA GLU A 231 -0.39 4.25 2.56
C GLU A 231 0.73 5.20 2.09
N PRO A 232 1.23 6.17 2.90
CA PRO A 232 2.30 7.06 2.48
C PRO A 232 3.59 6.32 2.11
N VAL A 233 3.92 5.27 2.86
CA VAL A 233 5.10 4.44 2.63
C VAL A 233 4.95 3.62 1.36
N LEU A 234 3.83 2.92 1.19
CA LEU A 234 3.55 2.09 0.02
C LEU A 234 3.57 2.93 -1.27
N ARG A 235 2.97 4.12 -1.23
CA ARG A 235 2.97 5.07 -2.34
C ARG A 235 4.40 5.50 -2.70
N ALA A 236 5.19 5.90 -1.72
CA ALA A 236 6.57 6.33 -1.96
C ALA A 236 7.42 5.20 -2.54
N LEU A 237 7.31 3.98 -2.00
CA LEU A 237 8.05 2.83 -2.50
C LEU A 237 7.59 2.40 -3.91
N ALA A 238 6.29 2.48 -4.22
CA ALA A 238 5.77 2.18 -5.55
C ALA A 238 6.24 3.16 -6.64
N CYS A 239 6.68 4.36 -6.28
CA CYS A 239 7.31 5.28 -7.23
C CYS A 239 8.71 4.82 -7.69
N GLY A 240 9.44 4.11 -6.82
CA GLY A 240 10.83 3.68 -7.08
C GLY A 240 10.98 2.21 -7.45
N HIS A 241 9.96 1.37 -7.25
CA HIS A 241 10.04 -0.08 -7.39
C HIS A 241 8.95 -0.61 -8.32
N ASP A 242 9.23 -1.71 -8.98
CA ASP A 242 8.24 -2.35 -9.87
C ASP A 242 7.19 -3.10 -9.04
N ILE A 243 7.60 -3.64 -7.88
CA ILE A 243 6.74 -4.40 -6.97
C ILE A 243 7.06 -4.04 -5.52
N VAL A 244 6.02 -3.72 -4.76
CA VAL A 244 6.08 -3.57 -3.30
C VAL A 244 5.34 -4.75 -2.67
N LEU A 245 6.09 -5.61 -1.99
CA LEU A 245 5.53 -6.74 -1.24
C LEU A 245 5.18 -6.32 0.17
N LEU A 246 3.93 -6.53 0.56
CA LEU A 246 3.40 -6.18 1.87
C LEU A 246 3.10 -7.44 2.68
N ASP A 247 3.78 -7.64 3.80
CA ASP A 247 3.38 -8.63 4.80
C ASP A 247 2.21 -8.08 5.62
N LEU A 248 1.00 -8.51 5.23
CA LEU A 248 -0.26 -7.95 5.74
C LEU A 248 -0.79 -8.80 6.89
N PRO A 249 -0.87 -8.26 8.12
CA PRO A 249 -1.48 -8.97 9.23
C PRO A 249 -2.99 -9.06 9.06
N ARG A 250 -3.59 -10.20 9.43
CA ARG A 250 -5.00 -10.52 9.23
C ARG A 250 -6.03 -9.49 9.70
N PRO A 251 -5.83 -8.76 10.83
CA PRO A 251 -6.81 -7.78 11.28
C PRO A 251 -6.81 -6.49 10.45
N TRP A 252 -5.80 -6.29 9.62
CA TRP A 252 -5.66 -5.05 8.86
C TRP A 252 -6.32 -5.13 7.48
N PRO A 253 -6.89 -4.02 6.99
CA PRO A 253 -7.48 -3.98 5.67
C PRO A 253 -6.40 -4.09 4.59
N ALA A 254 -6.76 -4.78 3.50
CA ALA A 254 -5.93 -4.77 2.30
C ALA A 254 -5.94 -3.36 1.68
N PRO A 255 -4.79 -2.83 1.25
CA PRO A 255 -4.75 -1.56 0.53
C PRO A 255 -5.60 -1.60 -0.75
N ALA A 256 -6.27 -0.50 -1.06
CA ALA A 256 -7.05 -0.38 -2.30
C ALA A 256 -6.13 -0.56 -3.53
N GLY A 257 -6.60 -1.30 -4.52
CA GLY A 257 -5.82 -1.63 -5.73
C GLY A 257 -4.75 -2.70 -5.54
N ALA A 258 -4.45 -3.14 -4.30
CA ALA A 258 -3.46 -4.18 -4.06
C ALA A 258 -3.91 -5.54 -4.59
N ARG A 259 -3.01 -6.27 -5.23
CA ARG A 259 -3.17 -7.69 -5.50
C ARG A 259 -2.97 -8.47 -4.20
N VAL A 260 -3.91 -9.35 -3.84
CA VAL A 260 -3.88 -10.05 -2.55
C VAL A 260 -3.63 -11.53 -2.75
N LEU A 261 -2.53 -12.03 -2.18
CA LEU A 261 -2.19 -13.44 -2.11
C LEU A 261 -2.54 -13.98 -0.72
N LEU A 262 -3.60 -14.79 -0.64
CA LEU A 262 -4.03 -15.41 0.60
C LEU A 262 -3.39 -16.80 0.74
N VAL A 263 -2.47 -16.93 1.68
CA VAL A 263 -1.79 -18.20 1.96
C VAL A 263 -2.68 -19.07 2.85
N THR A 264 -3.03 -20.26 2.35
CA THR A 264 -3.91 -21.20 3.05
C THR A 264 -3.36 -22.63 3.02
N GLY A 265 -3.98 -23.55 3.75
CA GLY A 265 -3.69 -24.98 3.75
C GLY A 265 -4.88 -25.79 3.23
N LEU A 266 -4.67 -27.10 3.09
CA LEU A 266 -5.71 -28.06 2.72
C LEU A 266 -6.39 -28.69 3.95
N ASP A 267 -6.13 -28.17 5.15
CA ASP A 267 -6.90 -28.52 6.35
C ASP A 267 -8.18 -27.69 6.42
N LEU A 268 -9.24 -28.29 6.99
CA LEU A 268 -10.56 -27.68 7.08
C LEU A 268 -10.56 -26.32 7.76
N ARG A 269 -9.74 -26.12 8.80
CA ARG A 269 -9.65 -24.84 9.52
C ARG A 269 -9.06 -23.72 8.63
N SER A 270 -8.04 -24.06 7.86
CA SER A 270 -7.44 -23.11 6.91
C SER A 270 -8.41 -22.76 5.78
N ALA A 271 -9.12 -23.76 5.26
CA ALA A 271 -10.11 -23.58 4.19
C ALA A 271 -11.29 -22.69 4.63
N LEU A 272 -11.88 -22.96 5.79
CA LEU A 272 -12.97 -22.15 6.35
C LEU A 272 -12.50 -20.72 6.67
N ALA A 273 -11.28 -20.55 7.17
CA ALA A 273 -10.72 -19.22 7.40
C ALA A 273 -10.52 -18.46 6.08
N ALA A 274 -10.04 -19.13 5.03
CA ALA A 274 -9.89 -18.55 3.70
C ALA A 274 -11.25 -18.15 3.10
N GLN A 275 -12.29 -19.01 3.22
CA GLN A 275 -13.65 -18.72 2.79
C GLN A 275 -14.22 -17.43 3.42
N ILE A 276 -13.90 -17.18 4.69
CA ILE A 276 -14.35 -15.96 5.39
C ILE A 276 -13.53 -14.74 5.01
N LEU A 277 -12.21 -14.90 4.83
CA LEU A 277 -11.29 -13.78 4.61
C LEU A 277 -11.29 -13.30 3.16
N ALA A 278 -11.35 -14.21 2.18
CA ALA A 278 -11.22 -13.87 0.77
C ALA A 278 -12.22 -12.80 0.30
N PRO A 279 -13.54 -12.91 0.54
CA PRO A 279 -14.48 -11.89 0.11
C PRO A 279 -14.28 -10.53 0.80
N ARG A 280 -13.80 -10.53 2.05
CA ARG A 280 -13.48 -9.29 2.78
C ARG A 280 -12.27 -8.58 2.18
N LEU A 281 -11.22 -9.33 1.89
CA LEU A 281 -10.00 -8.80 1.27
C LEU A 281 -10.28 -8.32 -0.15
N ALA A 282 -11.09 -9.04 -0.92
CA ALA A 282 -11.52 -8.62 -2.25
C ALA A 282 -12.31 -7.30 -2.21
N ALA A 283 -13.25 -7.16 -1.27
CA ALA A 283 -14.02 -5.92 -1.10
C ALA A 283 -13.13 -4.73 -0.68
N GLN A 284 -12.07 -4.97 0.08
CA GLN A 284 -11.14 -3.92 0.53
C GLN A 284 -10.17 -3.50 -0.57
N SER A 285 -9.57 -4.47 -1.27
CA SER A 285 -8.63 -4.19 -2.35
C SER A 285 -9.31 -3.75 -3.65
N GLY A 286 -10.60 -4.08 -3.82
CA GLY A 286 -11.31 -3.90 -5.09
C GLY A 286 -10.90 -4.91 -6.17
N ARG A 287 -10.21 -6.00 -5.79
CA ARG A 287 -9.63 -7.01 -6.70
C ARG A 287 -9.90 -8.43 -6.21
N PRO A 288 -9.99 -9.41 -7.12
CA PRO A 288 -10.07 -10.82 -6.74
C PRO A 288 -8.88 -11.23 -5.88
N VAL A 289 -9.13 -12.10 -4.89
CA VAL A 289 -8.09 -12.70 -4.05
C VAL A 289 -7.61 -13.99 -4.69
N GLU A 290 -6.30 -14.21 -4.69
CA GLU A 290 -5.70 -15.43 -5.21
C GLU A 290 -5.12 -16.26 -4.07
N LEU A 291 -5.26 -17.58 -4.16
CA LEU A 291 -4.77 -18.48 -3.14
C LEU A 291 -3.37 -18.99 -3.44
N VAL A 292 -2.55 -19.01 -2.40
CA VAL A 292 -1.27 -19.73 -2.37
C VAL A 292 -1.40 -20.89 -1.40
N VAL A 293 -1.40 -22.12 -1.92
CA VAL A 293 -1.64 -23.31 -1.13
C VAL A 293 -0.35 -23.81 -0.50
N ARG A 294 -0.36 -23.94 0.84
CA ARG A 294 0.68 -24.64 1.60
C ARG A 294 0.26 -26.10 1.77
N ARG A 295 1.19 -27.04 1.60
CA ARG A 295 0.91 -28.44 1.88
C ARG A 295 0.86 -28.68 3.39
N VAL A 296 -0.28 -28.32 3.97
CA VAL A 296 -0.63 -28.51 5.38
C VAL A 296 -2.06 -29.04 5.42
N GLY A 297 -2.22 -30.22 6.03
CA GLY A 297 -3.50 -30.96 6.01
C GLY A 297 -3.76 -31.66 4.68
N GLU A 298 -4.74 -32.55 4.69
CA GLU A 298 -5.20 -33.36 3.56
C GLU A 298 -6.73 -33.57 3.65
N ASP A 299 -7.45 -32.62 4.33
CA ASP A 299 -8.90 -32.73 4.54
C ASP A 299 -9.69 -32.40 3.26
N LEU A 300 -9.09 -31.54 2.40
CA LEU A 300 -9.66 -31.15 1.12
C LEU A 300 -8.59 -31.29 0.01
N ASP A 301 -9.07 -31.44 -1.21
CA ASP A 301 -8.26 -31.22 -2.39
C ASP A 301 -8.31 -29.74 -2.85
N GLU A 302 -7.57 -29.41 -3.88
CA GLU A 302 -7.50 -28.01 -4.37
C GLU A 302 -8.76 -27.59 -5.13
N ALA A 303 -9.45 -28.51 -5.79
CA ALA A 303 -10.69 -28.21 -6.49
C ALA A 303 -11.80 -27.90 -5.47
N GLU A 304 -11.85 -28.66 -4.38
CA GLU A 304 -12.76 -28.42 -3.27
C GLU A 304 -12.46 -27.09 -2.58
N LEU A 305 -11.16 -26.78 -2.35
CA LEU A 305 -10.75 -25.49 -1.78
C LEU A 305 -11.12 -24.31 -2.68
N ALA A 306 -10.87 -24.42 -3.98
CA ALA A 306 -11.22 -23.38 -4.96
C ALA A 306 -12.74 -23.18 -5.02
N ALA A 307 -13.53 -24.26 -5.05
CA ALA A 307 -14.98 -24.20 -5.03
C ALA A 307 -15.54 -23.60 -3.74
N LEU A 308 -14.91 -23.93 -2.57
CA LEU A 308 -15.33 -23.41 -1.27
C LEU A 308 -15.09 -21.90 -1.13
N THR A 309 -14.01 -21.40 -1.70
CA THR A 309 -13.55 -20.01 -1.52
C THR A 309 -13.92 -19.08 -2.67
N ASP A 310 -14.35 -19.65 -3.80
CA ASP A 310 -14.54 -18.95 -5.08
C ASP A 310 -13.29 -18.14 -5.51
N CYS A 311 -12.10 -18.73 -5.25
CA CYS A 311 -10.82 -18.09 -5.54
C CYS A 311 -9.95 -18.96 -6.45
N GLU A 312 -9.17 -18.31 -7.30
CA GLU A 312 -8.16 -18.98 -8.12
C GLU A 312 -6.96 -19.42 -7.26
N ILE A 313 -6.43 -20.61 -7.52
CA ILE A 313 -5.20 -21.10 -6.91
C ILE A 313 -4.03 -20.69 -7.80
N LEU A 314 -3.32 -19.64 -7.39
CA LEU A 314 -2.16 -19.15 -8.12
C LEU A 314 -0.97 -20.10 -8.04
N GLY A 315 -0.80 -20.83 -6.94
CA GLY A 315 0.29 -21.79 -6.82
C GLY A 315 0.36 -22.54 -5.52
N ARG A 316 1.29 -23.51 -5.49
CA ARG A 316 1.55 -24.37 -4.33
C ARG A 316 2.97 -24.15 -3.81
N VAL A 317 3.10 -24.01 -2.51
CA VAL A 317 4.41 -23.90 -1.85
C VAL A 317 4.56 -25.01 -0.82
N PRO A 318 5.39 -26.05 -1.08
CA PRO A 318 5.55 -27.17 -0.18
C PRO A 318 6.24 -26.76 1.13
N THR A 319 6.04 -27.56 2.16
CA THR A 319 6.78 -27.43 3.41
C THR A 319 8.22 -27.89 3.20
N ASP A 320 9.18 -27.02 3.53
CA ASP A 320 10.62 -27.33 3.41
C ASP A 320 11.25 -27.31 4.80
N ARG A 321 11.79 -28.47 5.21
CA ARG A 321 12.44 -28.61 6.53
C ARG A 321 13.66 -27.70 6.68
N SER A 322 14.35 -27.44 5.58
CA SER A 322 15.54 -26.57 5.60
C SER A 322 15.21 -25.12 5.91
N VAL A 323 14.02 -24.65 5.55
CA VAL A 323 13.50 -23.32 5.90
C VAL A 323 13.31 -23.23 7.42
N ARG A 324 12.62 -24.21 8.03
CA ARG A 324 12.42 -24.23 9.48
C ARG A 324 13.73 -24.32 10.27
N GLN A 325 14.69 -25.11 9.77
CA GLN A 325 15.99 -25.24 10.43
C GLN A 325 16.80 -23.94 10.39
N ARG A 326 16.70 -23.16 9.32
CA ARG A 326 17.34 -21.84 9.24
C ARG A 326 16.65 -20.85 10.15
N ASP A 327 15.34 -20.80 10.10
CA ASP A 327 14.52 -19.95 10.98
C ASP A 327 14.88 -20.18 12.46
N ALA A 328 14.94 -21.44 12.90
CA ALA A 328 15.32 -21.81 14.27
C ALA A 328 16.77 -21.43 14.65
N ARG A 329 17.64 -21.15 13.68
CA ARG A 329 19.01 -20.69 13.88
C ARG A 329 19.19 -19.19 13.73
N GLY A 330 18.11 -18.46 13.37
CA GLY A 330 18.22 -17.06 13.01
C GLY A 330 18.99 -16.80 11.71
N ASP A 331 19.03 -17.79 10.82
CA ASP A 331 19.65 -17.67 9.51
C ASP A 331 18.62 -17.18 8.48
N ASP A 332 19.08 -16.57 7.38
CA ASP A 332 18.24 -16.21 6.24
C ASP A 332 17.48 -17.44 5.71
N ILE A 333 16.18 -17.47 5.94
CA ILE A 333 15.27 -18.57 5.59
C ILE A 333 15.18 -18.82 4.09
N THR A 334 15.53 -17.84 3.28
CA THR A 334 15.43 -17.90 1.82
C THR A 334 16.64 -18.53 1.14
N ARG A 335 17.73 -18.78 1.89
CA ARG A 335 18.93 -19.45 1.38
C ARG A 335 18.65 -20.91 0.96
N GLY A 336 19.52 -21.46 0.14
CA GLY A 336 19.49 -22.86 -0.29
C GLY A 336 18.70 -23.11 -1.57
N ARG A 337 18.50 -24.39 -1.91
CA ARG A 337 17.92 -24.86 -3.19
C ARG A 337 16.73 -25.81 -2.99
N GLY A 338 15.96 -25.65 -1.91
CA GLY A 338 14.86 -26.52 -1.54
C GLY A 338 13.65 -26.47 -2.48
N SER A 339 12.69 -27.36 -2.20
CA SER A 339 11.45 -27.48 -2.97
C SER A 339 10.58 -26.22 -2.89
N ALA A 340 10.52 -25.58 -1.72
CA ALA A 340 9.78 -24.32 -1.52
C ALA A 340 10.32 -23.21 -2.43
N ARG A 341 11.66 -23.07 -2.54
CA ARG A 341 12.25 -22.06 -3.39
C ARG A 341 11.97 -22.29 -4.88
N ARG A 342 11.95 -23.54 -5.34
CA ARG A 342 11.56 -23.86 -6.74
C ARG A 342 10.11 -23.51 -7.00
N ALA A 343 9.23 -23.87 -6.08
CA ALA A 343 7.80 -23.59 -6.20
C ALA A 343 7.53 -22.08 -6.23
N VAL A 344 8.19 -21.31 -5.36
CA VAL A 344 8.01 -19.85 -5.33
C VAL A 344 8.59 -19.15 -6.55
N ARG A 345 9.58 -19.73 -7.24
CA ARG A 345 10.04 -19.19 -8.52
C ARG A 345 8.93 -19.26 -9.58
N LEU A 346 8.25 -20.40 -9.68
CA LEU A 346 7.09 -20.54 -10.57
C LEU A 346 5.93 -19.62 -10.15
N LEU A 347 5.74 -19.43 -8.84
CA LEU A 347 4.76 -18.47 -8.31
C LEU A 347 5.12 -17.04 -8.74
N ALA A 348 6.40 -16.66 -8.67
CA ALA A 348 6.86 -15.35 -9.12
C ALA A 348 6.59 -15.10 -10.61
N GLU A 349 6.81 -16.10 -11.46
CA GLU A 349 6.49 -16.03 -12.89
C GLU A 349 4.99 -15.77 -13.13
N ARG A 350 4.11 -16.46 -12.38
CA ARG A 350 2.65 -16.24 -12.46
C ARG A 350 2.23 -14.87 -11.91
N VAL A 351 2.87 -14.43 -10.83
CA VAL A 351 2.65 -13.07 -10.31
C VAL A 351 3.01 -12.03 -11.34
N LEU A 352 4.15 -12.18 -12.04
CA LEU A 352 4.57 -11.25 -13.08
C LEU A 352 3.64 -11.30 -14.30
N ALA A 353 3.29 -12.49 -14.79
CA ALA A 353 2.35 -12.61 -15.92
C ALA A 353 1.04 -11.89 -15.64
N GLY A 354 0.43 -12.10 -14.46
CA GLY A 354 -0.79 -11.38 -14.09
C GLY A 354 -0.61 -9.87 -13.88
N LEU A 355 0.60 -9.39 -13.59
CA LEU A 355 0.87 -7.95 -13.52
C LEU A 355 1.12 -7.31 -14.90
N ASP A 356 1.70 -8.08 -15.83
CA ASP A 356 1.98 -7.62 -17.19
C ASP A 356 0.69 -7.62 -18.06
N ASP A 357 -0.27 -8.52 -17.78
CA ASP A 357 -1.60 -8.56 -18.43
C ASP A 357 -2.53 -7.43 -17.95
N GLU A 358 -2.27 -6.85 -16.82
CA GLU A 358 -2.96 -5.68 -16.30
C GLU A 358 -2.33 -4.43 -16.89
N GLU A 359 -2.98 -3.82 -17.90
CA GLU A 359 -2.64 -2.44 -18.30
C GLU A 359 -2.62 -1.55 -17.03
N PRO A 360 -1.66 -0.62 -16.91
CA PRO A 360 -1.60 0.25 -15.76
C PRO A 360 -2.91 1.03 -15.68
N ASP A 361 -3.77 0.60 -14.75
CA ASP A 361 -5.01 1.30 -14.45
C ASP A 361 -4.61 2.67 -13.86
N ALA A 362 -4.64 3.70 -14.71
CA ALA A 362 -4.27 5.07 -14.38
C ALA A 362 -5.22 5.71 -13.34
N ALA A 363 -6.14 4.90 -12.76
CA ALA A 363 -7.23 5.32 -11.92
C ALA A 363 -7.14 4.89 -10.44
N GLY A 364 -6.08 4.22 -10.02
CA GLY A 364 -5.95 3.73 -8.64
C GLY A 364 -5.52 4.80 -7.63
N ASN A 365 -6.14 5.98 -7.60
CA ASN A 365 -6.07 6.85 -6.44
C ASN A 365 -7.23 6.47 -5.51
N PRO A 366 -7.01 5.78 -4.37
CA PRO A 366 -8.09 5.46 -3.46
C PRO A 366 -8.71 6.77 -2.98
N ALA A 367 -10.02 6.90 -3.17
CA ALA A 367 -10.78 7.95 -2.52
C ALA A 367 -10.47 7.88 -1.01
N PRO A 368 -10.23 9.01 -0.34
CA PRO A 368 -10.02 9.01 1.09
C PRO A 368 -11.25 8.38 1.74
N PRO A 369 -11.09 7.57 2.81
CA PRO A 369 -12.22 6.96 3.49
C PRO A 369 -13.16 8.07 3.91
N ALA A 370 -14.40 8.04 3.43
CA ALA A 370 -15.43 8.98 3.81
C ALA A 370 -15.52 8.99 5.33
N ALA A 371 -15.29 10.14 5.92
CA ALA A 371 -15.45 10.34 7.36
C ALA A 371 -16.86 9.85 7.72
N ARG A 372 -16.96 8.75 8.44
CA ARG A 372 -18.20 8.26 8.98
C ARG A 372 -18.70 9.33 9.94
N THR A 373 -19.67 10.10 9.52
CA THR A 373 -20.46 10.95 10.40
C THR A 373 -21.06 10.03 11.47
N PRO A 374 -20.82 10.25 12.77
CA PRO A 374 -21.47 9.45 13.79
C PRO A 374 -22.98 9.67 13.65
N ALA A 375 -23.73 8.58 13.55
CA ALA A 375 -25.17 8.60 13.54
C ALA A 375 -25.66 9.34 14.79
N PRO A 376 -26.70 10.21 14.69
CA PRO A 376 -27.24 10.87 15.85
C PRO A 376 -27.80 9.80 16.79
N THR A 377 -27.29 9.75 18.01
CA THR A 377 -27.80 8.97 19.13
C THR A 377 -29.21 9.45 19.40
N GLY A 378 -30.20 8.68 18.95
CA GLY A 378 -31.59 8.89 19.29
C GLY A 378 -31.78 8.76 20.80
N ALA A 379 -32.29 9.81 21.42
CA ALA A 379 -32.70 9.81 22.81
C ALA A 379 -33.81 8.75 23.04
N PRO A 380 -33.78 7.97 24.12
CA PRO A 380 -34.88 7.10 24.46
C PRO A 380 -36.04 7.91 25.04
N ALA A 381 -37.21 7.72 24.44
CA ALA A 381 -38.48 8.23 24.97
C ALA A 381 -38.77 7.62 26.34
N ALA A 382 -39.17 8.48 27.28
CA ALA A 382 -39.69 8.11 28.58
C ALA A 382 -41.09 7.50 28.45
N ALA A 383 -41.29 6.31 29.02
CA ALA A 383 -42.64 5.85 29.39
C ALA A 383 -42.56 4.79 30.50
N GLY A 384 -43.27 5.07 31.59
CA GLY A 384 -44.03 4.09 32.33
C GLY A 384 -43.42 3.51 33.61
N ALA A 385 -43.97 4.02 34.70
CA ALA A 385 -43.87 3.53 36.08
C ALA A 385 -44.27 2.05 36.24
N GLY A 386 -43.65 1.35 37.19
CA GLY A 386 -44.20 0.10 37.69
C GLY A 386 -43.23 -0.75 38.50
N SER A 387 -43.42 -0.72 39.85
CA SER A 387 -43.17 -1.75 40.85
C SER A 387 -41.75 -2.26 41.12
N ALA A 388 -41.30 -1.98 42.31
CA ALA A 388 -40.17 -2.62 42.98
C ALA A 388 -40.48 -4.07 43.43
N PRO A 389 -39.51 -4.93 43.50
CA PRO A 389 -39.48 -6.06 44.42
C PRO A 389 -38.26 -6.04 45.37
N PRO A 390 -38.28 -6.88 46.41
CA PRO A 390 -37.65 -6.61 47.68
C PRO A 390 -36.18 -7.08 47.76
N ALA A 391 -35.56 -6.53 48.81
CA ALA A 391 -34.18 -6.77 49.21
C ALA A 391 -33.83 -8.25 49.49
N ALA A 392 -32.68 -8.71 49.01
CA ALA A 392 -32.03 -9.93 49.46
C ALA A 392 -30.57 -9.64 49.91
N ARG A 393 -30.42 -9.96 51.13
CA ARG A 393 -29.34 -10.13 52.10
C ARG A 393 -27.93 -10.34 51.54
N THR A 394 -27.04 -9.51 52.04
CA THR A 394 -25.58 -9.64 52.08
C THR A 394 -25.12 -10.96 52.71
N ALA A 395 -24.21 -11.66 52.05
CA ALA A 395 -23.33 -12.66 52.65
C ALA A 395 -21.87 -12.34 52.30
N ARG A 396 -21.05 -12.03 53.32
CA ARG A 396 -19.60 -11.88 53.25
C ARG A 396 -18.94 -13.26 53.17
N PRO A 397 -17.91 -13.48 52.41
CA PRO A 397 -17.03 -14.64 52.62
C PRO A 397 -15.89 -14.31 53.58
N ARG A 398 -15.63 -15.28 54.43
CA ARG A 398 -14.55 -15.34 55.44
C ARG A 398 -13.19 -15.50 54.80
N VAL A 399 -12.26 -14.74 55.31
CA VAL A 399 -10.80 -14.95 55.18
C VAL A 399 -10.41 -16.20 55.94
N ALA A 400 -9.63 -17.11 55.35
CA ALA A 400 -8.89 -18.14 56.01
C ALA A 400 -7.40 -17.96 55.72
N THR A 401 -6.68 -17.54 56.76
CA THR A 401 -5.24 -17.56 56.90
C THR A 401 -4.78 -19.00 57.18
N GLY A 402 -3.64 -19.39 56.65
CA GLY A 402 -2.96 -20.64 57.01
C GLY A 402 -1.69 -20.89 56.20
N VAL A 403 -0.56 -20.46 56.70
CA VAL A 403 0.81 -20.97 56.54
C VAL A 403 1.11 -21.74 57.86
N PRO A 404 2.01 -22.77 57.97
CA PRO A 404 3.23 -23.09 57.25
C PRO A 404 3.54 -24.61 57.06
N ALA A 405 4.49 -24.94 56.24
CA ALA A 405 5.74 -25.66 56.48
C ALA A 405 6.41 -26.00 55.13
#